data_c6d5a02b97c649b8598b103324247efd
#
_entry.id   c6d5a02b97c649b8598b103324247efd
#
_cell.length_a   1.000
_cell.length_b   1.000
_cell.length_c   1.000
_cell.angle_alpha   90.00
_cell.angle_beta   90.00
_cell.angle_gamma   90.00
#
_symmetry.space_group_name_H-M   'P 1'
#
loop_
_entity.id
_entity.type
_entity.pdbx_description
1 polymer ?
#
loop_
_entity_poly.entity_id
_entity_poly.type
_entity_poly.pdbx_seq_one_letter_code
_entity_poly.pdbx_strand_id
1 'polypeptide(L)'
;PHNFNELIQASIAYLKGNKFTLLPDFQTGGIIDVQNYNDGMRGGKVRVRAKISAQDKSTLVITEIPFSTTTSSLIESILKANEKGKIRIKKIEDNTAANVEILIHLPAGISPDKTIDALYAFTACETSISPLGCVIVDHKPHFIGVSDMLRISTDSTVHTLKKELEVKLNELENQWHFASLERIF
;
A
#
# COMPACT_ATOMS: atom_id res chain seq x y z
N PRO A 1 -2.91 -0.76 -2.24
CA PRO A 1 -2.70 0.69 -2.02
C PRO A 1 -1.32 1.12 -2.55
N HIS A 2 -1.20 2.42 -2.86
CA HIS A 2 0.01 3.05 -3.37
C HIS A 2 0.18 4.40 -2.68
N ASN A 3 1.40 4.89 -2.60
CA ASN A 3 1.70 6.20 -2.06
C ASN A 3 1.13 7.30 -2.97
N PHE A 4 0.37 8.23 -2.38
CA PHE A 4 -0.32 9.27 -3.13
C PHE A 4 0.64 10.22 -3.85
N ASN A 5 1.76 10.57 -3.21
CA ASN A 5 2.77 11.42 -3.83
C ASN A 5 3.44 10.73 -5.03
N GLU A 6 3.70 9.41 -4.92
CA GLU A 6 4.26 8.62 -6.03
C GLU A 6 3.27 8.53 -7.20
N LEU A 7 1.96 8.38 -6.94
CA LEU A 7 0.93 8.40 -7.97
C LEU A 7 0.91 9.74 -8.72
N ILE A 8 0.99 10.87 -8.01
CA ILE A 8 1.06 12.19 -8.63
C ILE A 8 2.32 12.33 -9.48
N GLN A 9 3.49 11.95 -8.95
CA GLN A 9 4.74 12.03 -9.70
C GLN A 9 4.73 11.13 -10.93
N ALA A 10 4.15 9.94 -10.83
CA ALA A 10 3.97 9.03 -11.96
C ALA A 10 3.03 9.61 -13.04
N SER A 11 1.93 10.26 -12.64
CA SER A 11 1.04 10.96 -13.57
C SER A 11 1.74 12.11 -14.29
N ILE A 12 2.54 12.90 -13.58
CA ILE A 12 3.35 13.97 -14.16
C ILE A 12 4.40 13.42 -15.12
N ALA A 13 5.07 12.32 -14.75
CA ALA A 13 6.05 11.64 -15.60
C ALA A 13 5.39 11.13 -16.88
N TYR A 14 4.22 10.51 -16.78
CA TYR A 14 3.43 10.04 -17.92
C TYR A 14 3.09 11.18 -18.89
N LEU A 15 2.57 12.30 -18.38
CA LEU A 15 2.22 13.47 -19.21
C LEU A 15 3.44 14.10 -19.92
N LYS A 16 4.64 13.95 -19.33
CA LYS A 16 5.91 14.37 -19.95
C LYS A 16 6.51 13.35 -20.91
N GLY A 17 5.86 12.20 -21.11
CA GLY A 17 6.36 11.11 -21.94
C GLY A 17 7.51 10.30 -21.29
N ASN A 18 7.72 10.45 -19.99
CA ASN A 18 8.74 9.72 -19.24
C ASN A 18 8.22 8.36 -18.76
N LYS A 19 9.14 7.43 -18.52
CA LYS A 19 8.84 6.15 -17.86
C LYS A 19 8.60 6.37 -16.37
N PHE A 20 7.69 5.58 -15.80
CA PHE A 20 7.43 5.55 -14.36
C PHE A 20 7.25 4.10 -13.90
N THR A 21 7.40 3.86 -12.61
CA THR A 21 7.15 2.57 -11.96
C THR A 21 6.34 2.83 -10.71
N LEU A 22 5.32 2.02 -10.48
CA LEU A 22 4.47 2.08 -9.30
C LEU A 22 4.62 0.78 -8.51
N LEU A 23 4.93 0.91 -7.23
CA LEU A 23 5.02 -0.22 -6.32
C LEU A 23 3.95 -0.06 -5.23
N PRO A 24 3.41 -1.17 -4.71
CA PRO A 24 2.46 -1.10 -3.60
C PRO A 24 3.12 -0.51 -2.36
N ASP A 25 2.36 0.32 -1.65
CA ASP A 25 2.75 0.92 -0.38
C ASP A 25 1.60 0.79 0.61
N PHE A 26 1.88 0.27 1.81
CA PHE A 26 0.87 -0.03 2.82
C PHE A 26 1.02 0.91 4.02
N GLN A 27 -0.09 1.47 4.47
CA GLN A 27 -0.12 2.41 5.61
C GLN A 27 0.36 1.80 6.93
N THR A 28 0.25 0.48 7.06
CA THR A 28 0.71 -0.25 8.25
C THR A 28 2.22 -0.40 8.33
N GLY A 29 2.94 0.03 7.27
CA GLY A 29 4.38 -0.17 7.16
C GLY A 29 4.75 -1.63 6.86
N GLY A 30 5.89 -2.07 7.38
CA GLY A 30 6.45 -3.39 7.14
C GLY A 30 7.44 -3.42 5.97
N ILE A 31 7.95 -4.59 5.68
CA ILE A 31 8.91 -4.84 4.60
C ILE A 31 8.19 -5.58 3.48
N ILE A 32 8.29 -5.11 2.25
CA ILE A 32 7.64 -5.75 1.10
C ILE A 32 8.66 -6.32 0.11
N ASP A 33 8.35 -7.53 -0.39
CA ASP A 33 9.03 -8.13 -1.53
C ASP A 33 8.11 -8.06 -2.75
N VAL A 34 8.55 -7.29 -3.73
CA VAL A 34 7.79 -6.96 -4.96
C VAL A 34 8.35 -7.63 -6.21
N GLN A 35 9.32 -8.56 -6.08
CA GLN A 35 9.94 -9.22 -7.24
C GLN A 35 8.93 -9.86 -8.19
N ASN A 36 7.83 -10.38 -7.66
CA ASN A 36 6.76 -11.03 -8.41
C ASN A 36 5.48 -10.19 -8.45
N TYR A 37 5.56 -8.88 -8.31
CA TYR A 37 4.38 -8.00 -8.23
C TYR A 37 3.53 -8.00 -9.51
N ASN A 38 4.17 -8.09 -10.70
CA ASN A 38 3.51 -8.13 -12.00
C ASN A 38 2.51 -6.96 -12.22
N ASP A 39 2.87 -5.75 -11.79
CA ASP A 39 2.05 -4.54 -11.94
C ASP A 39 0.60 -4.69 -11.44
N GLY A 40 0.37 -5.52 -10.44
CA GLY A 40 -0.97 -5.76 -9.87
C GLY A 40 -1.89 -6.64 -10.73
N MET A 41 -1.38 -7.26 -11.78
CA MET A 41 -2.12 -8.18 -12.63
C MET A 41 -2.21 -9.58 -12.03
N ARG A 42 -3.14 -10.37 -12.57
CA ARG A 42 -3.32 -11.78 -12.21
C ARG A 42 -2.02 -12.57 -12.30
N GLY A 43 -1.76 -13.40 -11.30
CA GLY A 43 -0.52 -14.18 -11.19
C GLY A 43 0.60 -13.44 -10.44
N GLY A 44 0.46 -12.13 -10.21
CA GLY A 44 1.37 -11.38 -9.36
C GLY A 44 1.22 -11.76 -7.88
N LYS A 45 2.30 -11.57 -7.12
CA LYS A 45 2.35 -11.85 -5.68
C LYS A 45 3.27 -10.85 -4.98
N VAL A 46 2.80 -10.31 -3.88
CA VAL A 46 3.56 -9.45 -2.98
C VAL A 46 3.65 -10.15 -1.63
N ARG A 47 4.85 -10.25 -1.05
CA ARG A 47 5.03 -10.70 0.32
C ARG A 47 5.25 -9.49 1.22
N VAL A 48 4.50 -9.45 2.31
CA VAL A 48 4.59 -8.37 3.30
C VAL A 48 5.01 -8.98 4.63
N ARG A 49 6.05 -8.43 5.23
CA ARG A 49 6.64 -8.86 6.49
C ARG A 49 6.50 -7.80 7.56
N ALA A 50 6.26 -8.25 8.79
CA ALA A 50 6.41 -7.41 9.96
C ALA A 50 7.85 -6.90 10.08
N LYS A 51 8.03 -5.70 10.58
CA LYS A 51 9.35 -5.18 10.92
C LYS A 51 9.72 -5.63 12.32
N ILE A 52 10.63 -6.58 12.39
CA ILE A 52 11.09 -7.22 13.63
C ILE A 52 12.56 -6.89 13.82
N SER A 53 12.93 -6.46 15.02
CA SER A 53 14.33 -6.22 15.39
C SER A 53 14.64 -6.85 16.75
N ALA A 54 15.90 -7.22 16.97
CA ALA A 54 16.37 -7.64 18.29
C ALA A 54 16.67 -6.37 19.10
N GLN A 55 15.97 -6.20 20.22
CA GLN A 55 16.23 -5.14 21.19
C GLN A 55 17.44 -5.51 22.05
N ASP A 56 17.51 -6.76 22.46
CA ASP A 56 18.62 -7.35 23.19
C ASP A 56 18.76 -8.86 22.84
N LYS A 57 19.65 -9.59 23.57
CA LYS A 57 19.90 -11.02 23.32
C LYS A 57 18.70 -11.94 23.62
N SER A 58 17.68 -11.43 24.30
CA SER A 58 16.53 -12.18 24.77
C SER A 58 15.17 -11.56 24.43
N THR A 59 15.16 -10.40 23.78
CA THR A 59 13.93 -9.67 23.48
C THR A 59 13.91 -9.22 22.03
N LEU A 60 12.85 -9.58 21.33
CA LEU A 60 12.51 -9.05 19.99
C LEU A 60 11.40 -8.01 20.12
N VAL A 61 11.44 -7.00 19.27
CA VAL A 61 10.39 -5.99 19.15
C VAL A 61 9.82 -5.99 17.73
N ILE A 62 8.49 -5.98 17.62
CA ILE A 62 7.76 -5.75 16.37
C ILE A 62 7.26 -4.32 16.41
N THR A 63 7.67 -3.52 15.44
CA THR A 63 7.32 -2.10 15.32
C THR A 63 6.35 -1.80 14.19
N GLU A 64 6.24 -2.70 13.22
CA GLU A 64 5.31 -2.59 12.09
C GLU A 64 4.73 -3.96 11.77
N ILE A 65 3.45 -4.02 11.45
CA ILE A 65 2.72 -5.28 11.18
C ILE A 65 2.37 -5.38 9.70
N PRO A 66 2.23 -6.61 9.14
CA PRO A 66 1.82 -6.79 7.76
C PRO A 66 0.42 -6.23 7.50
N PHE A 67 0.21 -5.73 6.29
CA PHE A 67 -1.10 -5.27 5.85
C PHE A 67 -2.18 -6.36 6.02
N SER A 68 -3.39 -5.95 6.38
CA SER A 68 -4.54 -6.81 6.72
C SER A 68 -4.39 -7.67 7.98
N THR A 69 -3.39 -7.41 8.81
CA THR A 69 -3.19 -8.07 10.10
C THR A 69 -3.44 -7.07 11.23
N THR A 70 -4.01 -7.52 12.34
CA THR A 70 -4.13 -6.74 13.57
C THR A 70 -3.12 -7.22 14.60
N THR A 71 -2.76 -6.39 15.59
CA THR A 71 -1.86 -6.76 16.69
C THR A 71 -2.36 -8.01 17.40
N SER A 72 -3.65 -8.07 17.72
CA SER A 72 -4.27 -9.21 18.40
C SER A 72 -4.19 -10.50 17.58
N SER A 73 -4.50 -10.46 16.27
CA SER A 73 -4.43 -11.64 15.40
C SER A 73 -3.00 -12.11 15.19
N LEU A 74 -2.04 -11.17 15.16
CA LEU A 74 -0.62 -11.49 15.06
C LEU A 74 -0.14 -12.22 16.33
N ILE A 75 -0.44 -11.66 17.50
CA ILE A 75 -0.09 -12.27 18.79
C ILE A 75 -0.71 -13.66 18.93
N GLU A 76 -1.98 -13.83 18.58
CA GLU A 76 -2.65 -15.15 18.59
C GLU A 76 -1.95 -16.15 17.66
N SER A 77 -1.54 -15.72 16.47
CA SER A 77 -0.78 -16.53 15.52
C SER A 77 0.56 -16.99 16.11
N ILE A 78 1.27 -16.09 16.80
CA ILE A 78 2.55 -16.37 17.45
C ILE A 78 2.36 -17.36 18.60
N LEU A 79 1.33 -17.16 19.44
CA LEU A 79 1.01 -18.08 20.55
C LEU A 79 0.66 -19.48 20.03
N LYS A 80 -0.16 -19.59 19.00
CA LYS A 80 -0.48 -20.87 18.34
C LYS A 80 0.76 -21.59 17.78
N ALA A 81 1.71 -20.84 17.21
CA ALA A 81 2.96 -21.41 16.72
C ALA A 81 3.87 -21.89 17.87
N ASN A 82 3.87 -21.19 19.01
CA ASN A 82 4.58 -21.60 20.21
C ASN A 82 3.97 -22.89 20.81
N GLU A 83 2.65 -22.97 20.92
CA GLU A 83 1.94 -24.19 21.40
C GLU A 83 2.23 -25.41 20.51
N LYS A 84 2.33 -25.20 19.20
CA LYS A 84 2.70 -26.24 18.22
C LYS A 84 4.19 -26.58 18.24
N GLY A 85 4.99 -25.95 19.08
CA GLY A 85 6.43 -26.18 19.19
C GLY A 85 7.24 -25.71 17.97
N LYS A 86 6.68 -24.87 17.09
CA LYS A 86 7.35 -24.34 15.91
C LYS A 86 8.34 -23.22 16.27
N ILE A 87 8.00 -22.46 17.30
CA ILE A 87 8.83 -21.39 17.88
C ILE A 87 8.89 -21.61 19.38
N ARG A 88 9.87 -20.99 20.04
CA ARG A 88 10.00 -21.04 21.52
C ARG A 88 10.07 -19.62 22.04
N ILE A 89 9.01 -19.19 22.71
CA ILE A 89 8.92 -17.89 23.36
C ILE A 89 8.56 -18.06 24.84
N LYS A 90 9.03 -17.13 25.67
CA LYS A 90 8.74 -17.12 27.12
C LYS A 90 7.48 -16.31 27.42
N LYS A 91 7.35 -15.12 26.84
CA LYS A 91 6.27 -14.16 27.08
C LYS A 91 6.12 -13.24 25.88
N ILE A 92 4.90 -12.74 25.63
CA ILE A 92 4.60 -11.64 24.71
C ILE A 92 3.95 -10.53 25.53
N GLU A 93 4.34 -9.30 25.24
CA GLU A 93 3.74 -8.07 25.79
C GLU A 93 3.32 -7.17 24.63
N ASP A 94 2.08 -6.69 24.69
CA ASP A 94 1.56 -5.73 23.73
C ASP A 94 1.56 -4.34 24.39
N ASN A 95 2.50 -3.51 23.99
CA ASN A 95 2.65 -2.13 24.43
C ASN A 95 2.15 -1.14 23.38
N THR A 96 1.39 -1.63 22.39
CA THR A 96 0.88 -0.80 21.28
C THR A 96 -0.01 0.32 21.81
N ALA A 97 0.35 1.55 21.45
CA ALA A 97 -0.42 2.75 21.73
C ALA A 97 -0.66 3.52 20.40
N ALA A 98 -0.03 4.68 20.20
CA ALA A 98 -0.06 5.37 18.91
C ALA A 98 0.74 4.65 17.84
N ASN A 99 1.80 3.97 18.25
CA ASN A 99 2.65 3.14 17.37
C ASN A 99 2.59 1.69 17.84
N VAL A 100 2.80 0.76 16.90
CA VAL A 100 2.87 -0.67 17.21
C VAL A 100 4.15 -0.95 17.99
N GLU A 101 4.02 -1.63 19.12
CA GLU A 101 5.12 -2.12 19.93
C GLU A 101 4.74 -3.44 20.59
N ILE A 102 5.19 -4.55 20.01
CA ILE A 102 4.98 -5.88 20.55
C ILE A 102 6.33 -6.46 20.95
N LEU A 103 6.50 -6.74 22.24
CA LEU A 103 7.72 -7.35 22.78
C LEU A 103 7.57 -8.86 22.88
N ILE A 104 8.55 -9.59 22.38
CA ILE A 104 8.62 -11.06 22.44
C ILE A 104 9.86 -11.44 23.24
N HIS A 105 9.66 -12.00 24.41
CA HIS A 105 10.73 -12.48 25.28
C HIS A 105 11.08 -13.91 24.95
N LEU A 106 12.37 -14.15 24.72
CA LEU A 106 12.92 -15.46 24.38
C LEU A 106 13.46 -16.19 25.63
N PRO A 107 13.40 -17.52 25.69
CA PRO A 107 14.12 -18.30 26.68
C PRO A 107 15.65 -18.15 26.51
N ALA A 108 16.39 -18.39 27.59
CA ALA A 108 17.85 -18.38 27.54
C ALA A 108 18.39 -19.40 26.53
N GLY A 109 19.41 -19.00 25.77
CA GLY A 109 20.06 -19.85 24.77
C GLY A 109 19.38 -19.94 23.41
N ILE A 110 18.26 -19.23 23.19
CA ILE A 110 17.60 -19.14 21.90
C ILE A 110 18.21 -17.96 21.10
N SER A 111 18.55 -18.21 19.83
CA SER A 111 19.08 -17.18 18.93
C SER A 111 17.95 -16.26 18.46
N PRO A 112 18.08 -14.93 18.61
CA PRO A 112 17.12 -13.96 18.08
C PRO A 112 16.91 -14.11 16.58
N ASP A 113 17.97 -14.18 15.79
CA ASP A 113 17.90 -14.23 14.33
C ASP A 113 17.13 -15.47 13.83
N LYS A 114 17.44 -16.66 14.38
CA LYS A 114 16.71 -17.89 14.04
C LYS A 114 15.24 -17.81 14.44
N THR A 115 14.93 -17.10 15.50
CA THR A 115 13.53 -16.88 15.93
C THR A 115 12.82 -15.93 14.99
N ILE A 116 13.47 -14.87 14.50
CA ILE A 116 12.90 -13.96 13.49
C ILE A 116 12.55 -14.74 12.22
N ASP A 117 13.46 -15.58 11.72
CA ASP A 117 13.19 -16.42 10.55
C ASP A 117 12.03 -17.38 10.79
N ALA A 118 11.96 -17.98 11.98
CA ALA A 118 10.86 -18.87 12.35
C ALA A 118 9.52 -18.13 12.49
N LEU A 119 9.52 -16.88 13.00
CA LEU A 119 8.33 -16.04 13.05
C LEU A 119 7.80 -15.75 11.65
N TYR A 120 8.65 -15.42 10.68
CA TYR A 120 8.23 -15.24 9.29
C TYR A 120 7.70 -16.55 8.66
N ALA A 121 8.33 -17.69 8.97
CA ALA A 121 7.96 -18.95 8.35
C ALA A 121 6.66 -19.56 8.90
N PHE A 122 6.34 -19.35 10.19
CA PHE A 122 5.29 -20.11 10.89
C PHE A 122 4.16 -19.26 11.48
N THR A 123 4.22 -17.94 11.34
CA THR A 123 3.21 -17.04 11.91
C THR A 123 2.73 -16.02 10.88
N ALA A 124 1.76 -15.20 11.28
CA ALA A 124 1.26 -14.08 10.46
C ALA A 124 2.24 -12.90 10.38
N CYS A 125 3.50 -13.05 10.83
CA CYS A 125 4.55 -12.05 10.62
C CYS A 125 4.97 -11.93 9.14
N GLU A 126 4.67 -12.91 8.30
CA GLU A 126 4.72 -12.80 6.84
C GLU A 126 3.36 -13.16 6.26
N THR A 127 2.84 -12.32 5.39
CA THR A 127 1.61 -12.57 4.63
C THR A 127 1.87 -12.40 3.14
N SER A 128 1.08 -13.10 2.31
CA SER A 128 1.16 -12.99 0.86
C SER A 128 -0.11 -12.40 0.31
N ILE A 129 0.02 -11.40 -0.54
CA ILE A 129 -1.09 -10.73 -1.21
C ILE A 129 -0.98 -11.02 -2.69
N SER A 130 -2.05 -11.51 -3.31
CA SER A 130 -2.16 -11.69 -4.75
C SER A 130 -3.06 -10.59 -5.30
N PRO A 131 -2.49 -9.51 -5.84
CA PRO A 131 -3.28 -8.41 -6.38
C PRO A 131 -4.00 -8.84 -7.65
N LEU A 132 -5.18 -8.28 -7.85
CA LEU A 132 -5.94 -8.42 -9.09
C LEU A 132 -6.66 -7.09 -9.35
N GLY A 133 -6.08 -6.29 -10.23
CA GLY A 133 -6.65 -5.02 -10.63
C GLY A 133 -7.86 -5.22 -11.56
N CYS A 134 -9.00 -4.67 -11.19
CA CYS A 134 -10.19 -4.63 -12.03
C CYS A 134 -10.77 -3.22 -12.01
N VAL A 135 -11.03 -2.67 -13.18
CA VAL A 135 -11.67 -1.37 -13.38
C VAL A 135 -12.84 -1.49 -14.35
N ILE A 136 -13.78 -0.57 -14.28
CA ILE A 136 -14.87 -0.48 -15.23
C ILE A 136 -14.54 0.60 -16.25
N VAL A 137 -14.42 0.20 -17.51
CA VAL A 137 -14.24 1.09 -18.66
C VAL A 137 -15.37 0.79 -19.65
N ASP A 138 -16.06 1.84 -20.11
CA ASP A 138 -17.21 1.72 -21.04
C ASP A 138 -18.26 0.70 -20.57
N HIS A 139 -18.61 0.75 -19.28
CA HIS A 139 -19.58 -0.14 -18.62
C HIS A 139 -19.20 -1.63 -18.59
N LYS A 140 -17.93 -1.97 -18.84
CA LYS A 140 -17.42 -3.34 -18.82
C LYS A 140 -16.26 -3.49 -17.84
N PRO A 141 -16.14 -4.64 -17.16
CA PRO A 141 -14.98 -4.91 -16.30
C PRO A 141 -13.74 -5.23 -17.16
N HIS A 142 -12.64 -4.56 -16.85
CA HIS A 142 -11.34 -4.78 -17.45
C HIS A 142 -10.31 -5.13 -16.37
N PHE A 143 -9.56 -6.21 -16.60
CA PHE A 143 -8.45 -6.62 -15.74
C PHE A 143 -7.15 -6.06 -16.32
N ILE A 144 -6.64 -5.01 -15.75
CA ILE A 144 -5.47 -4.28 -16.25
C ILE A 144 -4.48 -3.99 -15.13
N GLY A 145 -3.24 -3.70 -15.48
CA GLY A 145 -2.18 -3.33 -14.55
C GLY A 145 -2.40 -1.96 -13.92
N VAL A 146 -1.76 -1.74 -12.78
CA VAL A 146 -1.83 -0.46 -12.06
C VAL A 146 -1.29 0.69 -12.90
N SER A 147 -0.24 0.44 -13.69
CA SER A 147 0.32 1.43 -14.62
C SER A 147 -0.69 1.88 -15.67
N ASP A 148 -1.48 0.97 -16.23
CA ASP A 148 -2.53 1.30 -17.20
C ASP A 148 -3.73 2.00 -16.53
N MET A 149 -4.08 1.61 -15.31
CA MET A 149 -5.09 2.33 -14.52
C MET A 149 -4.68 3.79 -14.31
N LEU A 150 -3.41 4.04 -13.98
CA LEU A 150 -2.90 5.41 -13.82
C LEU A 150 -2.99 6.21 -15.13
N ARG A 151 -2.61 5.61 -16.26
CA ARG A 151 -2.69 6.26 -17.59
C ARG A 151 -4.12 6.67 -17.91
N ILE A 152 -5.06 5.73 -17.81
CA ILE A 152 -6.49 5.99 -18.05
C ILE A 152 -7.03 7.09 -17.14
N SER A 153 -6.70 7.03 -15.84
CA SER A 153 -7.11 8.04 -14.86
C SER A 153 -6.52 9.42 -15.19
N THR A 154 -5.25 9.48 -15.57
CA THR A 154 -4.57 10.72 -15.92
C THR A 154 -5.15 11.34 -17.19
N ASP A 155 -5.38 10.55 -18.24
CA ASP A 155 -5.98 11.00 -19.50
C ASP A 155 -7.43 11.48 -19.28
N SER A 156 -8.20 10.77 -18.48
CA SER A 156 -9.56 11.18 -18.08
C SER A 156 -9.54 12.51 -17.33
N THR A 157 -8.58 12.70 -16.44
CA THR A 157 -8.42 13.96 -15.69
C THR A 157 -8.12 15.13 -16.63
N VAL A 158 -7.18 14.96 -17.56
CA VAL A 158 -6.85 15.98 -18.57
C VAL A 158 -8.07 16.31 -19.42
N HIS A 159 -8.83 15.31 -19.87
CA HIS A 159 -10.05 15.50 -20.65
C HIS A 159 -11.12 16.26 -19.87
N THR A 160 -11.33 15.92 -18.61
CA THR A 160 -12.30 16.59 -17.73
C THR A 160 -11.92 18.06 -17.51
N LEU A 161 -10.65 18.34 -17.21
CA LEU A 161 -10.16 19.71 -17.05
C LEU A 161 -10.32 20.56 -18.32
N LYS A 162 -10.08 19.97 -19.51
CA LYS A 162 -10.33 20.67 -20.78
C LYS A 162 -11.81 21.04 -20.93
N LYS A 163 -12.72 20.10 -20.68
CA LYS A 163 -14.16 20.38 -20.72
C LYS A 163 -14.58 21.46 -19.73
N GLU A 164 -14.05 21.42 -18.52
CA GLU A 164 -14.31 22.46 -17.51
C GLU A 164 -13.90 23.85 -17.99
N LEU A 165 -12.71 23.95 -18.61
CA LEU A 165 -12.21 25.20 -19.19
C LEU A 165 -13.04 25.65 -20.38
N GLU A 166 -13.52 24.74 -21.23
CA GLU A 166 -14.41 25.05 -22.36
C GLU A 166 -15.74 25.62 -21.86
N VAL A 167 -16.34 25.03 -20.84
CA VAL A 167 -17.58 25.55 -20.20
C VAL A 167 -17.32 26.95 -19.65
N LYS A 168 -16.21 27.13 -18.92
CA LYS A 168 -15.85 28.42 -18.35
C LYS A 168 -15.61 29.51 -19.42
N LEU A 169 -14.97 29.13 -20.52
CA LEU A 169 -14.78 30.04 -21.66
C LEU A 169 -16.13 30.49 -22.23
N ASN A 170 -17.04 29.56 -22.51
CA ASN A 170 -18.38 29.92 -23.04
C ASN A 170 -19.16 30.82 -22.06
N GLU A 171 -19.06 30.59 -20.75
CA GLU A 171 -19.70 31.48 -19.76
C GLU A 171 -19.13 32.90 -19.83
N LEU A 172 -17.81 33.02 -19.92
CA LEU A 172 -17.13 34.33 -19.99
C LEU A 172 -17.41 35.06 -21.33
N GLU A 173 -17.47 34.32 -22.44
CA GLU A 173 -17.85 34.90 -23.75
C GLU A 173 -19.28 35.43 -23.72
N ASN A 174 -20.23 34.72 -23.11
CA ASN A 174 -21.60 35.16 -22.92
C ASN A 174 -21.67 36.44 -22.06
N GLN A 175 -20.94 36.46 -20.93
CA GLN A 175 -20.86 37.64 -20.06
C GLN A 175 -20.28 38.85 -20.79
N TRP A 176 -19.22 38.63 -21.54
CA TRP A 176 -18.60 39.67 -22.36
C TRP A 176 -19.55 40.19 -23.42
N HIS A 177 -20.30 39.30 -24.07
CA HIS A 177 -21.29 39.69 -25.08
C HIS A 177 -22.39 40.58 -24.47
N PHE A 178 -22.97 40.18 -23.33
CA PHE A 178 -23.96 41.00 -22.65
C PHE A 178 -23.42 42.37 -22.21
N ALA A 179 -22.24 42.39 -21.59
CA ALA A 179 -21.61 43.65 -21.19
C ALA A 179 -21.29 44.54 -22.39
N SER A 180 -20.97 43.97 -23.57
CA SER A 180 -20.75 44.72 -24.82
C SER A 180 -22.02 45.32 -25.32
N LEU A 181 -23.15 44.62 -25.21
CA LEU A 181 -24.48 45.16 -25.60
C LEU A 181 -24.89 46.32 -24.67
N GLU A 182 -24.73 46.16 -23.34
CA GLU A 182 -25.03 47.24 -22.38
C GLU A 182 -24.21 48.50 -22.62
N ARG A 183 -23.01 48.41 -23.18
CA ARG A 183 -22.16 49.54 -23.52
C ARG A 183 -22.66 50.27 -24.76
N ILE A 184 -23.39 49.60 -25.64
CA ILE A 184 -23.88 50.18 -26.92
C ILE A 184 -25.23 50.93 -26.69
N PHE A 185 -25.98 50.54 -25.67
CA PHE A 185 -27.25 51.19 -25.28
C PHE A 185 -27.02 52.17 -24.12
#